data_286b50a1e0271ff9d41ebd4dc2c63799
#
_entry.id   286b50a1e0271ff9d41ebd4dc2c63799
#
_cell.length_a   1.000
_cell.length_b   1.000
_cell.length_c   1.000
_cell.angle_alpha   90.00
_cell.angle_beta   90.00
_cell.angle_gamma   90.00
#
_symmetry.space_group_name_H-M   'P 1'
#
loop_
_entity.id
_entity.type
_entity.pdbx_description
1 polymer ?
#
loop_
_entity_poly.entity_id
_entity_poly.type
_entity_poly.pdbx_seq_one_letter_code
_entity_poly.pdbx_strand_id
1 'polypeptide(L)'
;MHFTYCPYCGTKLIDKEIGDEGMIPFCTNCSIPLWDMFTTSIIAAVVNECGEIALLRQNYVSTTNYVCVAGIMKIGEAAEETVIREVKEEIGQDVEKLEFIKSYSYEKKEMLMLGYKASVKKQDFEFSAEVDSVEWIKLEKALSLLREGSIGWQLVKTIIEQ
;
A
#
# COMPACT_ATOMS: atom_id res chain seq x y z
N MET A 1 -2.23 3.16 -15.73
CA MET A 1 -3.02 2.36 -16.72
C MET A 1 -3.53 3.31 -17.80
N HIS A 2 -3.07 3.10 -19.04
CA HIS A 2 -3.47 3.91 -20.19
C HIS A 2 -4.59 3.21 -20.95
N PHE A 3 -5.63 3.95 -21.32
CA PHE A 3 -6.73 3.43 -22.11
C PHE A 3 -6.53 3.68 -23.60
N THR A 4 -6.74 2.65 -24.42
CA THR A 4 -6.82 2.77 -25.88
C THR A 4 -8.26 2.81 -26.36
N TYR A 5 -9.16 2.18 -25.62
CA TYR A 5 -10.58 2.12 -25.88
C TYR A 5 -11.37 2.58 -24.66
N CYS A 6 -12.51 3.20 -24.87
CA CYS A 6 -13.38 3.66 -23.80
C CYS A 6 -13.94 2.44 -23.00
N PRO A 7 -13.74 2.39 -21.69
CA PRO A 7 -14.23 1.28 -20.86
C PRO A 7 -15.77 1.26 -20.73
N TYR A 8 -16.44 2.35 -21.11
CA TYR A 8 -17.90 2.45 -21.01
C TYR A 8 -18.63 2.05 -22.30
N CYS A 9 -18.03 2.33 -23.48
CA CYS A 9 -18.74 2.09 -24.76
C CYS A 9 -17.90 1.39 -25.82
N GLY A 10 -16.63 1.07 -25.55
CA GLY A 10 -15.74 0.38 -26.47
C GLY A 10 -15.23 1.22 -27.65
N THR A 11 -15.58 2.51 -27.75
CA THR A 11 -15.09 3.39 -28.81
C THR A 11 -13.58 3.61 -28.66
N LYS A 12 -12.84 3.54 -29.78
CA LYS A 12 -11.40 3.87 -29.78
C LYS A 12 -11.22 5.33 -29.39
N LEU A 13 -10.31 5.61 -28.48
CA LEU A 13 -10.03 6.96 -28.00
C LEU A 13 -9.20 7.75 -29.01
N ILE A 14 -9.36 9.06 -28.96
CA ILE A 14 -8.51 10.04 -29.64
C ILE A 14 -7.85 10.92 -28.59
N ASP A 15 -6.71 11.50 -28.93
CA ASP A 15 -6.10 12.52 -28.08
C ASP A 15 -6.80 13.86 -28.32
N LYS A 16 -7.18 14.54 -27.23
CA LYS A 16 -7.82 15.87 -27.26
C LYS A 16 -7.15 16.76 -26.24
N GLU A 17 -6.91 18.00 -26.63
CA GLU A 17 -6.40 19.03 -25.70
C GLU A 17 -7.48 19.39 -24.65
N ILE A 18 -7.12 19.27 -23.38
CA ILE A 18 -8.00 19.53 -22.23
C ILE A 18 -7.33 20.58 -21.33
N GLY A 19 -7.56 21.84 -21.64
CA GLY A 19 -7.02 22.96 -20.85
C GLY A 19 -5.50 22.88 -20.70
N ASP A 20 -5.02 23.07 -19.48
CA ASP A 20 -3.60 23.02 -19.09
C ASP A 20 -3.05 21.59 -18.90
N GLU A 21 -3.90 20.58 -18.94
CA GLU A 21 -3.51 19.17 -18.83
C GLU A 21 -2.92 18.59 -20.13
N GLY A 22 -3.03 19.34 -21.25
CA GLY A 22 -2.49 18.95 -22.55
C GLY A 22 -3.35 17.90 -23.26
N MET A 23 -2.68 16.97 -23.96
CA MET A 23 -3.33 15.93 -24.78
C MET A 23 -3.76 14.75 -23.93
N ILE A 24 -5.06 14.59 -23.72
CA ILE A 24 -5.67 13.53 -22.91
C ILE A 24 -6.51 12.59 -23.79
N PRO A 25 -6.46 11.27 -23.59
CA PRO A 25 -7.36 10.33 -24.24
C PRO A 25 -8.83 10.72 -24.04
N PHE A 26 -9.58 10.85 -25.13
CA PHE A 26 -10.96 11.33 -25.11
C PHE A 26 -11.88 10.39 -25.87
N CYS A 27 -13.01 10.07 -25.28
CA CYS A 27 -14.07 9.33 -25.94
C CYS A 27 -15.05 10.28 -26.62
N THR A 28 -15.10 10.26 -27.97
CA THR A 28 -16.02 11.12 -28.74
C THR A 28 -17.49 10.69 -28.59
N ASN A 29 -17.75 9.40 -28.36
CA ASN A 29 -19.11 8.89 -28.18
C ASN A 29 -19.71 9.25 -26.82
N CYS A 30 -18.92 9.08 -25.74
CA CYS A 30 -19.36 9.43 -24.37
C CYS A 30 -19.12 10.90 -24.02
N SER A 31 -18.34 11.64 -24.84
CA SER A 31 -17.94 13.03 -24.61
C SER A 31 -17.20 13.25 -23.28
N ILE A 32 -16.32 12.32 -22.90
CA ILE A 32 -15.56 12.35 -21.65
C ILE A 32 -14.05 12.19 -21.88
N PRO A 33 -13.19 12.89 -21.12
CA PRO A 33 -11.78 12.58 -21.01
C PRO A 33 -11.57 11.31 -20.18
N LEU A 34 -10.50 10.58 -20.47
CA LEU A 34 -10.10 9.40 -19.70
C LEU A 34 -8.70 9.63 -19.15
N TRP A 35 -8.63 9.89 -17.86
CA TRP A 35 -7.39 10.12 -17.14
C TRP A 35 -6.65 8.81 -16.92
N ASP A 36 -5.34 8.88 -16.84
CA ASP A 36 -4.53 7.76 -16.41
C ASP A 36 -4.94 7.32 -15.00
N MET A 37 -5.10 6.03 -14.83
CA MET A 37 -5.48 5.43 -13.55
C MET A 37 -4.32 4.65 -12.96
N PHE A 38 -4.20 4.70 -11.65
CA PHE A 38 -3.26 3.90 -10.88
C PHE A 38 -3.98 3.26 -9.69
N THR A 39 -3.46 2.13 -9.25
CA THR A 39 -3.98 1.43 -8.07
C THR A 39 -3.55 2.16 -6.81
N THR A 40 -4.46 2.32 -5.84
CA THR A 40 -4.14 2.88 -4.52
C THR A 40 -4.04 1.75 -3.50
N SER A 41 -3.01 1.81 -2.67
CA SER A 41 -2.70 0.80 -1.66
C SER A 41 -2.19 1.48 -0.39
N ILE A 42 -2.23 0.77 0.73
CA ILE A 42 -1.55 1.17 1.96
C ILE A 42 -0.35 0.26 2.22
N ILE A 43 0.57 0.74 3.03
CA ILE A 43 1.61 -0.04 3.68
C ILE A 43 1.75 0.44 5.11
N ALA A 44 1.78 -0.50 6.07
CA ALA A 44 1.78 -0.19 7.49
C ALA A 44 2.94 -0.83 8.23
N ALA A 45 3.70 -0.01 8.96
CA ALA A 45 4.61 -0.46 10.00
C ALA A 45 3.80 -0.61 11.30
N VAL A 46 3.48 -1.85 11.67
CA VAL A 46 2.70 -2.16 12.88
C VAL A 46 3.65 -2.30 14.06
N VAL A 47 3.57 -1.36 15.01
CA VAL A 47 4.50 -1.25 16.13
C VAL A 47 3.75 -1.40 17.44
N ASN A 48 4.27 -2.24 18.35
CA ASN A 48 3.69 -2.43 19.69
C ASN A 48 4.35 -1.52 20.74
N GLU A 49 3.78 -1.52 21.96
CA GLU A 49 4.26 -0.73 23.11
C GLU A 49 5.65 -1.12 23.62
N CYS A 50 6.15 -2.29 23.20
CA CYS A 50 7.50 -2.77 23.56
C CYS A 50 8.58 -2.30 22.56
N GLY A 51 8.24 -1.46 21.57
CA GLY A 51 9.14 -1.01 20.52
C GLY A 51 9.52 -2.11 19.51
N GLU A 52 8.60 -3.05 19.27
CA GLU A 52 8.75 -4.10 18.29
C GLU A 52 7.81 -3.85 17.11
N ILE A 53 8.25 -4.19 15.90
CA ILE A 53 7.47 -4.15 14.68
C ILE A 53 7.05 -5.57 14.28
N ALA A 54 5.81 -5.74 13.83
CA ALA A 54 5.38 -6.98 13.19
C ALA A 54 5.92 -7.02 11.75
N LEU A 55 6.70 -8.05 11.45
CA LEU A 55 7.18 -8.33 10.10
C LEU A 55 6.65 -9.68 9.62
N LEU A 56 6.22 -9.73 8.38
CA LEU A 56 5.56 -10.88 7.77
C LEU A 56 6.49 -11.61 6.80
N ARG A 57 6.29 -12.92 6.68
CA ARG A 57 6.74 -13.72 5.54
C ARG A 57 5.54 -13.98 4.65
N GLN A 58 5.70 -13.64 3.38
CA GLN A 58 4.70 -13.88 2.32
C GLN A 58 5.47 -14.32 1.08
N ASN A 59 5.56 -15.64 0.84
CA ASN A 59 6.39 -16.23 -0.21
C ASN A 59 6.03 -15.74 -1.62
N TYR A 60 4.76 -15.36 -1.85
CA TYR A 60 4.32 -14.79 -3.13
C TYR A 60 4.82 -13.34 -3.35
N VAL A 61 5.23 -12.63 -2.28
CA VAL A 61 5.84 -11.29 -2.34
C VAL A 61 7.35 -11.38 -2.36
N SER A 62 7.92 -12.15 -1.42
CA SER A 62 9.37 -12.35 -1.29
C SER A 62 9.67 -13.66 -0.59
N THR A 63 10.53 -14.47 -1.21
CA THR A 63 11.01 -15.74 -0.63
C THR A 63 12.15 -15.56 0.38
N THR A 64 12.79 -14.39 0.43
CA THR A 64 14.00 -14.14 1.21
C THR A 64 13.86 -13.07 2.28
N ASN A 65 13.07 -12.03 2.03
CA ASN A 65 12.95 -10.88 2.92
C ASN A 65 11.59 -10.88 3.63
N TYR A 66 11.57 -10.28 4.80
CA TYR A 66 10.34 -9.90 5.47
C TYR A 66 9.67 -8.72 4.75
N VAL A 67 8.38 -8.55 4.99
CA VAL A 67 7.56 -7.44 4.47
C VAL A 67 6.73 -6.82 5.58
N CYS A 68 6.26 -5.60 5.37
CA CYS A 68 5.27 -4.95 6.22
C CYS A 68 3.85 -5.33 5.76
N VAL A 69 2.85 -5.16 6.62
CA VAL A 69 1.43 -5.26 6.25
C VAL A 69 1.14 -4.31 5.09
N ALA A 70 0.45 -4.77 4.06
CA ALA A 70 0.09 -3.93 2.92
C ALA A 70 -1.18 -4.46 2.24
N GLY A 71 -2.03 -3.56 1.76
CA GLY A 71 -3.25 -3.97 1.09
C GLY A 71 -3.80 -2.93 0.12
N ILE A 72 -4.59 -3.39 -0.83
CA ILE A 72 -5.25 -2.54 -1.82
C ILE A 72 -6.49 -1.93 -1.19
N MET A 73 -6.68 -0.62 -1.38
CA MET A 73 -7.87 0.09 -0.97
C MET A 73 -9.08 -0.37 -1.80
N LYS A 74 -10.20 -0.64 -1.13
CA LYS A 74 -11.46 -0.99 -1.76
C LYS A 74 -12.26 0.28 -2.10
N ILE A 75 -13.15 0.19 -3.08
CA ILE A 75 -14.03 1.31 -3.45
C ILE A 75 -14.88 1.70 -2.23
N GLY A 76 -14.87 2.99 -1.88
CA GLY A 76 -15.61 3.53 -0.74
C GLY A 76 -14.88 3.42 0.61
N GLU A 77 -13.67 2.89 0.63
CA GLU A 77 -12.85 2.73 1.84
C GLU A 77 -11.83 3.89 1.94
N ALA A 78 -11.71 4.50 3.12
CA ALA A 78 -10.63 5.44 3.40
C ALA A 78 -9.30 4.69 3.64
N ALA A 79 -8.17 5.39 3.50
CA ALA A 79 -6.86 4.76 3.68
C ALA A 79 -6.67 4.24 5.12
N GLU A 80 -7.14 4.98 6.11
CA GLU A 80 -7.11 4.60 7.52
C GLU A 80 -7.94 3.35 7.81
N GLU A 81 -9.11 3.23 7.19
CA GLU A 81 -9.97 2.05 7.30
C GLU A 81 -9.30 0.83 6.65
N THR A 82 -8.64 1.03 5.51
CA THR A 82 -7.86 -0.02 4.85
C THR A 82 -6.73 -0.50 5.76
N VAL A 83 -5.98 0.40 6.42
CA VAL A 83 -4.91 0.00 7.37
C VAL A 83 -5.48 -0.86 8.49
N ILE A 84 -6.58 -0.42 9.13
CA ILE A 84 -7.20 -1.15 10.24
C ILE A 84 -7.66 -2.54 9.78
N ARG A 85 -8.29 -2.63 8.61
CA ARG A 85 -8.76 -3.88 8.04
C ARG A 85 -7.60 -4.83 7.72
N GLU A 86 -6.59 -4.38 7.00
CA GLU A 86 -5.45 -5.22 6.60
C GLU A 86 -4.64 -5.70 7.82
N VAL A 87 -4.40 -4.83 8.81
CA VAL A 87 -3.74 -5.23 10.06
C VAL A 87 -4.54 -6.30 10.79
N LYS A 88 -5.88 -6.19 10.81
CA LYS A 88 -6.73 -7.20 11.42
C LYS A 88 -6.79 -8.49 10.61
N GLU A 89 -6.94 -8.40 9.29
CA GLU A 89 -7.05 -9.55 8.37
C GLU A 89 -5.72 -10.33 8.26
N GLU A 90 -4.58 -9.63 8.12
CA GLU A 90 -3.29 -10.28 7.90
C GLU A 90 -2.63 -10.81 9.18
N ILE A 91 -2.78 -10.09 10.31
CA ILE A 91 -2.02 -10.43 11.54
C ILE A 91 -2.83 -10.45 12.84
N GLY A 92 -4.15 -10.22 12.77
CA GLY A 92 -5.06 -10.33 13.92
C GLY A 92 -4.95 -9.20 14.96
N GLN A 93 -4.15 -8.16 14.71
CA GLN A 93 -3.94 -7.09 15.70
C GLN A 93 -5.01 -6.01 15.62
N ASP A 94 -5.30 -5.37 16.77
CA ASP A 94 -6.23 -4.25 16.87
C ASP A 94 -5.45 -2.93 16.92
N VAL A 95 -5.72 -2.04 15.96
CA VAL A 95 -5.03 -0.76 15.83
C VAL A 95 -5.61 0.24 16.81
N GLU A 96 -4.76 0.81 17.68
CA GLU A 96 -5.15 1.85 18.65
C GLU A 96 -4.91 3.27 18.14
N LYS A 97 -3.84 3.45 17.34
CA LYS A 97 -3.48 4.76 16.79
C LYS A 97 -2.88 4.59 15.41
N LEU A 98 -3.24 5.51 14.51
CA LEU A 98 -2.64 5.63 13.17
C LEU A 98 -1.92 6.96 13.03
N GLU A 99 -0.80 6.92 12.33
CA GLU A 99 -0.03 8.09 11.94
C GLU A 99 0.38 7.94 10.47
N PHE A 100 -0.07 8.88 9.63
CA PHE A 100 0.38 8.95 8.24
C PHE A 100 1.83 9.41 8.19
N ILE A 101 2.69 8.67 7.52
CA ILE A 101 4.12 8.98 7.43
C ILE A 101 4.43 9.64 6.08
N LYS A 102 4.11 8.97 4.97
CA LYS A 102 4.46 9.46 3.63
C LYS A 102 3.73 8.66 2.55
N SER A 103 3.56 9.26 1.37
CA SER A 103 3.15 8.56 0.15
C SER A 103 4.38 8.12 -0.66
N TYR A 104 4.25 7.00 -1.36
CA TYR A 104 5.28 6.40 -2.19
C TYR A 104 4.72 6.07 -3.57
N SER A 105 5.42 6.47 -4.63
CA SER A 105 5.15 6.00 -5.98
C SER A 105 5.78 4.63 -6.19
N TYR A 106 5.00 3.66 -6.65
CA TYR A 106 5.50 2.36 -7.08
C TYR A 106 5.26 2.19 -8.58
N GLU A 107 6.12 2.81 -9.38
CA GLU A 107 5.98 2.91 -10.84
C GLU A 107 5.85 1.54 -11.51
N LYS A 108 6.63 0.54 -11.09
CA LYS A 108 6.60 -0.81 -11.66
C LYS A 108 5.22 -1.50 -11.62
N LYS A 109 4.36 -1.07 -10.70
CA LYS A 109 2.99 -1.59 -10.55
C LYS A 109 1.91 -0.55 -10.82
N GLU A 110 2.30 0.63 -11.31
CA GLU A 110 1.40 1.78 -11.50
C GLU A 110 0.54 2.00 -10.23
N MET A 111 1.22 2.13 -9.07
CA MET A 111 0.57 2.14 -7.76
C MET A 111 1.04 3.32 -6.91
N LEU A 112 0.09 3.95 -6.22
CA LEU A 112 0.35 4.86 -5.12
C LEU A 112 0.19 4.11 -3.80
N MET A 113 1.22 4.10 -2.96
CA MET A 113 1.17 3.50 -1.63
C MET A 113 1.21 4.58 -0.55
N LEU A 114 0.24 4.53 0.37
CA LEU A 114 0.15 5.42 1.52
C LEU A 114 0.76 4.72 2.74
N GLY A 115 1.85 5.27 3.27
CA GLY A 115 2.62 4.69 4.36
C GLY A 115 2.14 5.18 5.72
N TYR A 116 1.83 4.24 6.61
CA TYR A 116 1.36 4.49 7.96
C TYR A 116 2.23 3.80 9.02
N LYS A 117 2.29 4.42 10.20
CA LYS A 117 2.65 3.74 11.45
C LYS A 117 1.35 3.39 12.18
N ALA A 118 1.13 2.12 12.43
CA ALA A 118 0.00 1.62 13.20
C ALA A 118 0.49 1.19 14.58
N SER A 119 -0.01 1.83 15.63
CA SER A 119 0.31 1.45 17.01
C SER A 119 -0.72 0.45 17.52
N VAL A 120 -0.24 -0.65 18.12
CA VAL A 120 -1.06 -1.73 18.64
C VAL A 120 -0.59 -2.12 20.05
N LYS A 121 -1.43 -2.80 20.83
CA LYS A 121 -0.99 -3.59 22.00
C LYS A 121 -0.55 -4.96 21.53
N LYS A 122 0.56 -5.43 22.06
CA LYS A 122 1.11 -6.74 21.73
C LYS A 122 0.13 -7.85 22.09
N GLN A 123 -0.32 -8.60 21.10
CA GLN A 123 -1.15 -9.80 21.25
C GLN A 123 -0.53 -10.95 20.45
N ASP A 124 -1.01 -12.17 20.67
CA ASP A 124 -0.69 -13.30 19.82
C ASP A 124 -1.19 -13.04 18.40
N PHE A 125 -0.48 -13.57 17.41
CA PHE A 125 -0.86 -13.38 16.02
C PHE A 125 -1.95 -14.38 15.60
N GLU A 126 -2.97 -13.83 14.96
CA GLU A 126 -3.96 -14.60 14.18
C GLU A 126 -3.83 -14.15 12.74
N PHE A 127 -3.14 -14.91 11.89
CA PHE A 127 -2.86 -14.51 10.54
C PHE A 127 -3.61 -15.35 9.49
N SER A 128 -3.87 -14.73 8.34
CA SER A 128 -4.60 -15.32 7.22
C SER A 128 -3.75 -16.36 6.49
N ALA A 129 -4.37 -17.13 5.59
CA ALA A 129 -3.69 -18.09 4.73
C ALA A 129 -2.71 -17.44 3.72
N GLU A 130 -2.76 -16.12 3.54
CA GLU A 130 -1.85 -15.36 2.68
C GLU A 130 -0.50 -15.07 3.35
N VAL A 131 -0.40 -15.28 4.66
CA VAL A 131 0.76 -15.00 5.48
C VAL A 131 1.39 -16.33 5.94
N ASP A 132 2.64 -16.57 5.58
CA ASP A 132 3.35 -17.80 5.96
C ASP A 132 3.80 -17.77 7.42
N SER A 133 4.25 -16.61 7.92
CA SER A 133 4.59 -16.38 9.33
C SER A 133 4.65 -14.89 9.66
N VAL A 134 4.50 -14.58 10.95
CA VAL A 134 4.63 -13.22 11.50
C VAL A 134 5.50 -13.26 12.74
N GLU A 135 6.39 -12.29 12.89
CA GLU A 135 7.26 -12.17 14.04
C GLU A 135 7.32 -10.75 14.58
N TRP A 136 7.36 -10.61 15.91
CA TRP A 136 7.71 -9.37 16.56
C TRP A 136 9.23 -9.18 16.57
N ILE A 137 9.70 -8.17 15.86
CA ILE A 137 11.12 -7.85 15.69
C ILE A 137 11.41 -6.49 16.34
N LYS A 138 12.52 -6.36 17.08
CA LYS A 138 12.95 -5.04 17.59
C LYS A 138 13.10 -4.06 16.41
N LEU A 139 12.51 -2.88 16.55
CA LEU A 139 12.41 -1.90 15.47
C LEU A 139 13.79 -1.55 14.87
N GLU A 140 14.82 -1.45 15.72
CA GLU A 140 16.20 -1.19 15.29
C GLU A 140 16.82 -2.29 14.42
N LYS A 141 16.30 -3.52 14.49
CA LYS A 141 16.77 -4.66 13.68
C LYS A 141 15.98 -4.83 12.38
N ALA A 142 14.83 -4.19 12.26
CA ALA A 142 13.90 -4.41 11.15
C ALA A 142 14.52 -4.11 9.78
N LEU A 143 15.36 -3.06 9.68
CA LEU A 143 15.98 -2.67 8.41
C LEU A 143 16.89 -3.75 7.81
N SER A 144 17.54 -4.57 8.64
CA SER A 144 18.39 -5.66 8.17
C SER A 144 17.61 -6.86 7.61
N LEU A 145 16.32 -6.96 7.89
CA LEU A 145 15.43 -8.05 7.48
C LEU A 145 14.55 -7.68 6.29
N LEU A 146 14.33 -6.38 6.08
CA LEU A 146 13.60 -5.84 4.94
C LEU A 146 14.55 -5.70 3.74
N ARG A 147 14.00 -5.82 2.52
CA ARG A 147 14.78 -5.57 1.30
C ARG A 147 15.17 -4.08 1.24
N GLU A 148 16.46 -3.80 1.22
CA GLU A 148 16.99 -2.44 1.12
C GLU A 148 16.40 -1.70 -0.09
N GLY A 149 16.01 -0.45 0.11
CA GLY A 149 15.39 0.41 -0.89
C GLY A 149 13.94 0.08 -1.24
N SER A 150 13.35 -0.98 -0.67
CA SER A 150 11.91 -1.23 -0.79
C SER A 150 11.08 -0.16 -0.08
N ILE A 151 9.80 -0.03 -0.44
CA ILE A 151 8.90 0.94 0.22
C ILE A 151 8.77 0.62 1.72
N GLY A 152 8.68 -0.66 2.11
CA GLY A 152 8.65 -1.07 3.52
C GLY A 152 9.93 -0.68 4.26
N TRP A 153 11.08 -0.87 3.64
CA TRP A 153 12.37 -0.44 4.21
C TRP A 153 12.43 1.10 4.39
N GLN A 154 12.00 1.85 3.38
CA GLN A 154 11.96 3.33 3.43
C GLN A 154 10.99 3.83 4.52
N LEU A 155 9.81 3.20 4.65
CA LEU A 155 8.83 3.52 5.68
C LEU A 155 9.42 3.32 7.08
N VAL A 156 9.97 2.12 7.34
CA VAL A 156 10.55 1.77 8.64
C VAL A 156 11.75 2.67 8.96
N LYS A 157 12.62 2.97 7.98
CA LYS A 157 13.73 3.90 8.15
C LYS A 157 13.24 5.28 8.59
N THR A 158 12.22 5.82 7.92
CA THR A 158 11.64 7.14 8.28
C THR A 158 11.11 7.15 9.72
N ILE A 159 10.49 6.05 10.17
CA ILE A 159 9.95 5.93 11.54
C ILE A 159 11.06 5.85 12.59
N ILE A 160 12.19 5.20 12.28
CA ILE A 160 13.34 5.10 13.19
C ILE A 160 14.08 6.45 13.32
N GLU A 161 14.08 7.26 12.27
CA GLU A 161 14.77 8.55 12.21
C GLU A 161 13.94 9.72 12.81
N GLN A 162 12.67 9.49 13.21
CA GLN A 162 11.81 10.46 13.91
C GLN A 162 12.07 10.50 15.41
#